data_09c66097f95089f4da1375eac21148e9
#
_entry.id   09c66097f95089f4da1375eac21148e9
#
_cell.length_a   1.000
_cell.length_b   1.000
_cell.length_c   1.000
_cell.angle_alpha   90.00
_cell.angle_beta   90.00
_cell.angle_gamma   90.00
#
_symmetry.space_group_name_H-M   'P 1'
#
loop_
_entity.id
_entity.type
_entity.pdbx_description
1 polymer ?
#
loop_
_entity_poly.entity_id
_entity_poly.type
_entity_poly.pdbx_seq_one_letter_code
_entity_poly.pdbx_strand_id
1 'polypeptide(L)'
;MQKCGLKKEHAMANEEARFEFPQSDRLESQIEGYLADNWEKVLSDMERLIAAPSFEELEKAAPGAPYGPGPRESLSVALDIAQGYGFEAHDVDGYIGYADANGASGQQLGIIGHIDVVPAGPGWHFEPYALTRKDGYLLGRGTSDDKAPILLALHAAKFWMDEAARQKAALPHDIRILFGASEETTMSDVAYYRKRFDDPTFLFTPDADFPLGYGESGCCVGVLKSAPIEDGSIVEIAGGTAANAVPGLAHAVVRLPEDAAVPVSSDPRIAVSPAGDGLVKIEVHGKSAHASTPELGESAIAILVGFLVENGLGNDGECTFLKLERDLLSVTDGSGVGVQASDEHFGPLTAVGGVIGMEGNRITQTLDCRYPTTTTADAITQQMTKVAAQFGAEYVAKQDKVPFLMNPESPAVSALMTAYNNVTGQDAKPFVMKGGTYARLFSHAVSFGPQFPDDVKPAWVGGMHGPDEGVSEEGMKRAFRVYVRAIGNLLALESLA
;
A
#
# COMPACT_ATOMS: atom_id res chain seq x y z
N MET A 1 -38.49 72.40 12.45
CA MET A 1 -37.25 71.62 12.68
C MET A 1 -37.62 70.31 13.32
N GLN A 2 -37.83 69.25 12.50
CA GLN A 2 -38.15 67.91 12.97
C GLN A 2 -36.84 67.09 12.94
N LYS A 3 -36.46 66.57 14.12
CA LYS A 3 -35.35 65.63 14.30
C LYS A 3 -35.86 64.21 13.92
N CYS A 4 -35.34 63.71 12.81
CA CYS A 4 -35.52 62.31 12.39
C CYS A 4 -34.63 61.43 13.24
N GLY A 5 -35.22 60.55 14.08
CA GLY A 5 -34.51 59.57 14.89
C GLY A 5 -34.28 58.31 14.07
N LEU A 6 -33.04 58.04 13.67
CA LEU A 6 -32.62 56.77 13.13
C LEU A 6 -32.55 55.73 14.26
N LYS A 7 -33.46 54.78 14.23
CA LYS A 7 -33.36 53.53 15.00
C LYS A 7 -32.18 52.70 14.41
N LYS A 8 -31.12 52.50 15.18
CA LYS A 8 -30.14 51.47 14.93
C LYS A 8 -30.79 50.13 15.22
N GLU A 9 -31.14 49.41 14.17
CA GLU A 9 -31.36 47.95 14.30
C GLU A 9 -30.03 47.30 14.62
N HIS A 10 -29.89 46.78 15.84
CA HIS A 10 -28.83 45.85 16.20
C HIS A 10 -29.15 44.53 15.49
N ALA A 11 -28.41 44.22 14.45
CA ALA A 11 -28.31 42.88 13.96
C ALA A 11 -27.74 42.05 15.13
N MET A 12 -28.56 41.22 15.74
CA MET A 12 -28.10 40.16 16.62
C MET A 12 -27.34 39.19 15.75
N ALA A 13 -26.00 39.17 15.87
CA ALA A 13 -25.20 38.07 15.38
C ALA A 13 -25.75 36.81 16.10
N ASN A 14 -26.27 35.86 15.36
CA ASN A 14 -26.49 34.53 15.88
C ASN A 14 -25.11 34.04 16.36
N GLU A 15 -24.88 33.96 17.66
CA GLU A 15 -23.80 33.14 18.21
C GLU A 15 -24.08 31.70 17.77
N GLU A 16 -23.33 31.19 16.81
CA GLU A 16 -23.36 29.79 16.46
C GLU A 16 -23.05 28.97 17.73
N ALA A 17 -23.88 27.98 18.03
CA ALA A 17 -23.69 27.14 19.19
C ALA A 17 -22.31 26.46 19.11
N ARG A 18 -21.55 26.50 20.20
CA ARG A 18 -20.26 25.82 20.27
C ARG A 18 -20.50 24.30 20.22
N PHE A 19 -19.73 23.59 19.41
CA PHE A 19 -19.79 22.13 19.32
C PHE A 19 -19.39 21.48 20.66
N GLU A 20 -20.18 20.56 21.17
CA GLU A 20 -19.93 19.83 22.41
C GLU A 20 -19.73 18.33 22.11
N PHE A 21 -18.60 17.78 22.53
CA PHE A 21 -18.34 16.35 22.37
C PHE A 21 -19.20 15.53 23.34
N PRO A 22 -19.82 14.43 22.86
CA PRO A 22 -20.62 13.55 23.73
C PRO A 22 -19.74 12.91 24.82
N GLN A 23 -20.28 12.74 26.01
CA GLN A 23 -19.65 11.92 27.04
C GLN A 23 -19.53 10.46 26.56
N SER A 24 -18.54 9.71 27.10
CA SER A 24 -18.18 8.37 26.63
C SER A 24 -19.37 7.41 26.47
N ASP A 25 -20.21 7.26 27.50
CA ASP A 25 -21.34 6.34 27.49
C ASP A 25 -22.41 6.74 26.44
N ARG A 26 -22.60 8.05 26.26
CA ARG A 26 -23.47 8.58 25.23
C ARG A 26 -22.91 8.34 23.83
N LEU A 27 -21.62 8.58 23.64
CA LEU A 27 -20.94 8.31 22.36
C LEU A 27 -21.05 6.85 21.98
N GLU A 28 -20.80 5.92 22.92
CA GLU A 28 -20.96 4.48 22.69
C GLU A 28 -22.37 4.14 22.21
N SER A 29 -23.38 4.62 22.95
CA SER A 29 -24.79 4.38 22.58
C SER A 29 -25.14 4.96 21.20
N GLN A 30 -24.57 6.12 20.84
CA GLN A 30 -24.76 6.73 19.52
C GLN A 30 -24.10 5.94 18.40
N ILE A 31 -22.87 5.41 18.63
CA ILE A 31 -22.15 4.56 17.67
C ILE A 31 -22.94 3.27 17.42
N GLU A 32 -23.39 2.59 18.47
CA GLU A 32 -24.17 1.36 18.33
C GLU A 32 -25.51 1.63 17.64
N GLY A 33 -26.17 2.75 17.97
CA GLY A 33 -27.38 3.18 17.27
C GLY A 33 -27.12 3.44 15.78
N TYR A 34 -26.05 4.12 15.42
CA TYR A 34 -25.67 4.35 14.02
C TYR A 34 -25.45 3.04 13.27
N LEU A 35 -24.70 2.11 13.86
CA LEU A 35 -24.46 0.79 13.26
C LEU A 35 -25.78 0.01 13.08
N ALA A 36 -26.67 0.02 14.08
CA ALA A 36 -27.95 -0.67 13.99
C ALA A 36 -28.84 -0.10 12.87
N ASP A 37 -28.86 1.22 12.72
CA ASP A 37 -29.75 1.91 11.79
C ASP A 37 -29.20 2.01 10.36
N ASN A 38 -27.85 2.01 10.18
CA ASN A 38 -27.21 2.34 8.90
C ASN A 38 -26.34 1.23 8.32
N TRP A 39 -26.11 0.11 9.01
CA TRP A 39 -25.14 -0.90 8.51
C TRP A 39 -25.53 -1.47 7.14
N GLU A 40 -26.79 -1.77 6.90
CA GLU A 40 -27.24 -2.26 5.58
C GLU A 40 -27.07 -1.18 4.49
N LYS A 41 -27.12 0.10 4.85
CA LYS A 41 -26.82 1.20 3.92
C LYS A 41 -25.32 1.28 3.63
N VAL A 42 -24.46 1.10 4.65
CA VAL A 42 -23.00 0.96 4.48
C VAL A 42 -22.68 -0.16 3.49
N LEU A 43 -23.28 -1.35 3.67
CA LEU A 43 -23.10 -2.48 2.76
C LEU A 43 -23.58 -2.18 1.33
N SER A 44 -24.73 -1.50 1.20
CA SER A 44 -25.23 -1.09 -0.12
C SER A 44 -24.30 -0.10 -0.83
N ASP A 45 -23.68 0.82 -0.11
CA ASP A 45 -22.71 1.75 -0.68
C ASP A 45 -21.39 1.04 -1.07
N MET A 46 -20.93 0.08 -0.25
CA MET A 46 -19.81 -0.81 -0.59
C MET A 46 -20.10 -1.61 -1.86
N GLU A 47 -21.29 -2.21 -1.98
CA GLU A 47 -21.69 -2.96 -3.17
C GLU A 47 -21.64 -2.08 -4.43
N ARG A 48 -22.17 -0.86 -4.37
CA ARG A 48 -22.11 0.12 -5.48
C ARG A 48 -20.68 0.42 -5.91
N LEU A 49 -19.76 0.61 -4.96
CA LEU A 49 -18.37 0.97 -5.25
C LEU A 49 -17.58 -0.24 -5.75
N ILE A 50 -17.79 -1.43 -5.18
CA ILE A 50 -17.14 -2.68 -5.58
C ILE A 50 -17.57 -3.09 -6.99
N ALA A 51 -18.82 -2.81 -7.39
CA ALA A 51 -19.35 -3.17 -8.70
C ALA A 51 -18.64 -2.52 -9.88
N ALA A 52 -17.88 -1.42 -9.66
CA ALA A 52 -17.04 -0.79 -10.69
C ALA A 52 -15.68 -1.51 -10.77
N PRO A 53 -15.32 -2.18 -11.89
CA PRO A 53 -14.00 -2.81 -12.11
C PRO A 53 -12.97 -1.71 -12.37
N SER A 54 -12.37 -1.16 -11.33
CA SER A 54 -11.56 0.06 -11.38
C SER A 54 -10.05 -0.18 -11.45
N PHE A 55 -9.61 -1.23 -12.13
CA PHE A 55 -8.18 -1.38 -12.45
C PHE A 55 -7.76 -0.41 -13.57
N GLU A 56 -6.50 0.00 -13.53
CA GLU A 56 -5.96 0.97 -14.48
C GLU A 56 -5.86 0.40 -15.91
N GLU A 57 -6.31 1.18 -16.89
CA GLU A 57 -6.24 0.86 -18.32
C GLU A 57 -5.76 2.08 -19.11
N LEU A 58 -4.44 2.37 -19.06
CA LEU A 58 -3.86 3.58 -19.66
C LEU A 58 -4.06 3.68 -21.16
N GLU A 59 -4.17 2.56 -21.88
CA GLU A 59 -4.49 2.52 -23.30
C GLU A 59 -5.91 3.03 -23.61
N LYS A 60 -6.79 3.08 -22.61
CA LYS A 60 -8.15 3.65 -22.71
C LYS A 60 -8.27 5.02 -22.05
N ALA A 61 -7.13 5.63 -21.64
CA ALA A 61 -7.13 6.94 -21.02
C ALA A 61 -7.72 8.01 -21.95
N ALA A 62 -8.50 8.93 -21.38
CA ALA A 62 -9.16 10.01 -22.09
C ALA A 62 -9.25 11.26 -21.19
N PRO A 63 -9.55 12.43 -21.75
CA PRO A 63 -9.82 13.62 -20.93
C PRO A 63 -10.93 13.35 -19.91
N GLY A 64 -10.63 13.62 -18.62
CA GLY A 64 -11.51 13.30 -17.49
C GLY A 64 -11.53 11.82 -17.05
N ALA A 65 -10.73 10.96 -17.68
CA ALA A 65 -10.53 9.55 -17.33
C ALA A 65 -9.06 9.15 -17.54
N PRO A 66 -8.10 9.76 -16.80
CA PRO A 66 -6.67 9.59 -17.04
C PRO A 66 -6.17 8.16 -16.81
N TYR A 67 -6.85 7.39 -15.98
CA TYR A 67 -6.51 6.00 -15.64
C TYR A 67 -7.43 4.98 -16.31
N GLY A 68 -8.26 5.43 -17.26
CA GLY A 68 -9.23 4.58 -17.97
C GLY A 68 -10.65 4.68 -17.42
N PRO A 69 -11.59 3.94 -18.03
CA PRO A 69 -13.02 4.05 -17.70
C PRO A 69 -13.39 3.50 -16.33
N GLY A 70 -12.74 2.43 -15.85
CA GLY A 70 -13.05 1.78 -14.58
C GLY A 70 -12.78 2.66 -13.36
N PRO A 71 -11.57 3.22 -13.18
CA PRO A 71 -11.29 4.19 -12.12
C PRO A 71 -12.18 5.44 -12.21
N ARG A 72 -12.48 5.90 -13.42
CA ARG A 72 -13.41 7.02 -13.64
C ARG A 72 -14.81 6.73 -13.12
N GLU A 73 -15.35 5.56 -13.41
CA GLU A 73 -16.67 5.12 -12.94
C GLU A 73 -16.70 5.02 -11.42
N SER A 74 -15.70 4.37 -10.83
CA SER A 74 -15.56 4.21 -9.38
C SER A 74 -15.49 5.58 -8.67
N LEU A 75 -14.71 6.52 -9.22
CA LEU A 75 -14.61 7.88 -8.69
C LEU A 75 -15.97 8.60 -8.71
N SER A 76 -16.72 8.46 -9.81
CA SER A 76 -18.04 9.05 -9.92
C SER A 76 -19.00 8.49 -8.88
N VAL A 77 -18.95 7.17 -8.63
CA VAL A 77 -19.76 6.49 -7.60
C VAL A 77 -19.40 6.97 -6.20
N ALA A 78 -18.12 7.09 -5.87
CA ALA A 78 -17.65 7.57 -4.57
C ALA A 78 -18.13 9.00 -4.28
N LEU A 79 -17.97 9.89 -5.26
CA LEU A 79 -18.43 11.29 -5.14
C LEU A 79 -19.94 11.41 -5.03
N ASP A 80 -20.72 10.59 -5.77
CA ASP A 80 -22.18 10.53 -5.68
C ASP A 80 -22.65 10.06 -4.28
N ILE A 81 -21.97 9.06 -3.71
CA ILE A 81 -22.22 8.59 -2.35
C ILE A 81 -21.96 9.71 -1.33
N ALA A 82 -20.79 10.37 -1.41
CA ALA A 82 -20.44 11.45 -0.51
C ALA A 82 -21.40 12.63 -0.61
N GLN A 83 -21.78 13.04 -1.83
CA GLN A 83 -22.78 14.08 -2.05
C GLN A 83 -24.14 13.69 -1.47
N GLY A 84 -24.56 12.45 -1.60
CA GLY A 84 -25.79 11.91 -1.03
C GLY A 84 -25.85 12.00 0.50
N TYR A 85 -24.70 12.06 1.17
CA TYR A 85 -24.57 12.28 2.61
C TYR A 85 -24.39 13.74 3.03
N GLY A 86 -24.40 14.67 2.07
CA GLY A 86 -24.34 16.11 2.33
C GLY A 86 -22.94 16.70 2.38
N PHE A 87 -21.92 15.95 1.95
CA PHE A 87 -20.60 16.51 1.70
C PHE A 87 -20.61 17.37 0.43
N GLU A 88 -19.73 18.36 0.36
CA GLU A 88 -19.46 19.14 -0.87
C GLU A 88 -18.47 18.34 -1.72
N ALA A 89 -18.96 17.56 -2.70
CA ALA A 89 -18.17 16.65 -3.49
C ALA A 89 -17.64 17.31 -4.77
N HIS A 90 -16.35 17.11 -5.07
CA HIS A 90 -15.64 17.71 -6.19
C HIS A 90 -14.77 16.70 -6.93
N ASP A 91 -14.87 16.73 -8.24
CA ASP A 91 -14.02 15.96 -9.16
C ASP A 91 -12.84 16.83 -9.63
N VAL A 92 -11.63 16.34 -9.53
CA VAL A 92 -10.42 17.02 -9.97
C VAL A 92 -9.94 16.38 -11.29
N ASP A 93 -10.64 16.70 -12.36
CA ASP A 93 -10.36 16.29 -13.75
C ASP A 93 -10.27 14.74 -13.94
N GLY A 94 -10.94 13.97 -13.07
CA GLY A 94 -10.93 12.51 -13.10
C GLY A 94 -9.64 11.85 -12.55
N TYR A 95 -8.68 12.65 -12.06
CA TYR A 95 -7.48 12.11 -11.40
C TYR A 95 -7.76 11.68 -9.97
N ILE A 96 -8.46 12.52 -9.21
CA ILE A 96 -8.79 12.35 -7.80
C ILE A 96 -10.09 13.07 -7.52
N GLY A 97 -10.83 12.64 -6.50
CA GLY A 97 -11.97 13.37 -6.00
C GLY A 97 -11.80 13.75 -4.54
N TYR A 98 -12.54 14.76 -4.10
CA TYR A 98 -12.64 15.06 -2.68
C TYR A 98 -14.05 15.48 -2.28
N ALA A 99 -14.34 15.31 -0.99
CA ALA A 99 -15.63 15.63 -0.40
C ALA A 99 -15.40 16.34 0.94
N ASP A 100 -15.90 17.57 1.06
CA ASP A 100 -15.66 18.46 2.18
C ASP A 100 -16.90 18.54 3.12
N ALA A 101 -16.61 18.57 4.42
CA ALA A 101 -17.51 19.01 5.47
C ALA A 101 -16.85 20.19 6.20
N ASN A 102 -17.45 21.37 6.08
CA ASN A 102 -16.89 22.61 6.60
C ASN A 102 -16.96 22.69 8.13
N GLY A 103 -15.90 23.18 8.75
CA GLY A 103 -15.74 23.43 10.18
C GLY A 103 -15.49 24.90 10.50
N ALA A 104 -15.17 25.19 11.76
CA ALA A 104 -15.04 26.55 12.28
C ALA A 104 -13.60 27.10 12.29
N SER A 105 -12.56 26.22 12.36
CA SER A 105 -11.19 26.66 12.61
C SER A 105 -10.37 26.96 11.38
N GLY A 106 -10.78 26.46 10.20
CA GLY A 106 -9.98 26.49 8.97
C GLY A 106 -8.80 25.52 8.97
N GLN A 107 -8.58 24.73 10.03
CA GLN A 107 -7.68 23.59 9.99
C GLN A 107 -8.42 22.37 9.39
N GLN A 108 -7.74 21.60 8.56
CA GLN A 108 -8.36 20.51 7.81
C GLN A 108 -7.83 19.15 8.25
N LEU A 109 -8.74 18.27 8.69
CA LEU A 109 -8.51 16.85 8.84
C LEU A 109 -8.74 16.17 7.49
N GLY A 110 -7.67 15.61 6.90
CA GLY A 110 -7.75 14.79 5.70
C GLY A 110 -7.95 13.31 6.02
N ILE A 111 -8.72 12.63 5.20
CA ILE A 111 -8.78 11.16 5.16
C ILE A 111 -8.66 10.77 3.70
N ILE A 112 -7.64 10.00 3.35
CA ILE A 112 -7.42 9.58 1.96
C ILE A 112 -7.43 8.07 1.84
N GLY A 113 -8.18 7.58 0.88
CA GLY A 113 -8.10 6.19 0.42
C GLY A 113 -8.22 6.13 -1.09
N HIS A 114 -8.13 4.93 -1.66
CA HIS A 114 -8.23 4.76 -3.09
C HIS A 114 -9.45 3.97 -3.53
N ILE A 115 -9.84 4.24 -4.78
CA ILE A 115 -11.00 3.59 -5.40
C ILE A 115 -10.60 2.76 -6.63
N ASP A 116 -9.34 2.82 -7.04
CA ASP A 116 -8.75 1.87 -7.97
C ASP A 116 -8.46 0.53 -7.27
N VAL A 117 -8.23 -0.50 -8.04
CA VAL A 117 -7.94 -1.85 -7.54
C VAL A 117 -7.03 -2.56 -8.52
N VAL A 118 -6.24 -3.53 -8.05
CA VAL A 118 -5.55 -4.46 -8.95
C VAL A 118 -6.54 -5.33 -9.73
N PRO A 119 -6.21 -5.80 -10.96
CA PRO A 119 -7.04 -6.75 -11.68
C PRO A 119 -7.39 -7.98 -10.84
N ALA A 120 -8.59 -8.51 -11.00
CA ALA A 120 -9.03 -9.67 -10.22
C ALA A 120 -8.11 -10.89 -10.37
N GLY A 121 -7.62 -11.15 -11.59
CA GLY A 121 -6.84 -12.34 -11.87
C GLY A 121 -7.68 -13.64 -11.81
N PRO A 122 -7.06 -14.82 -12.00
CA PRO A 122 -7.73 -16.11 -11.91
C PRO A 122 -7.87 -16.61 -10.47
N GLY A 123 -8.69 -17.64 -10.28
CA GLY A 123 -8.78 -18.39 -9.02
C GLY A 123 -9.90 -17.97 -8.08
N TRP A 124 -10.76 -17.03 -8.47
CA TRP A 124 -11.93 -16.63 -7.70
C TRP A 124 -13.02 -17.72 -7.66
N HIS A 125 -13.60 -17.93 -6.49
CA HIS A 125 -14.78 -18.77 -6.30
C HIS A 125 -16.06 -17.92 -6.17
N PHE A 126 -15.93 -16.62 -5.90
CA PHE A 126 -17.00 -15.64 -5.82
C PHE A 126 -16.82 -14.61 -6.93
N GLU A 127 -17.91 -13.88 -7.27
CA GLU A 127 -17.83 -12.81 -8.28
C GLU A 127 -16.94 -11.66 -7.74
N PRO A 128 -15.79 -11.33 -8.38
CA PRO A 128 -14.85 -10.37 -7.82
C PRO A 128 -15.40 -8.94 -7.73
N TYR A 129 -16.28 -8.57 -8.64
CA TYR A 129 -16.87 -7.21 -8.68
C TYR A 129 -18.33 -7.20 -8.21
N ALA A 130 -18.64 -8.03 -7.21
CA ALA A 130 -19.89 -8.03 -6.48
C ALA A 130 -19.61 -8.25 -4.99
N LEU A 131 -20.34 -7.53 -4.12
CA LEU A 131 -20.22 -7.75 -2.68
C LEU A 131 -20.93 -9.05 -2.28
N THR A 132 -20.19 -10.08 -1.94
CA THR A 132 -20.74 -11.33 -1.42
C THR A 132 -20.64 -11.36 0.11
N ARG A 133 -21.78 -11.47 0.79
CA ARG A 133 -21.85 -11.64 2.25
C ARG A 133 -22.01 -13.11 2.58
N LYS A 134 -21.04 -13.71 3.27
CA LYS A 134 -21.03 -15.14 3.59
C LYS A 134 -20.33 -15.42 4.91
N ASP A 135 -21.00 -16.18 5.78
CA ASP A 135 -20.46 -16.70 7.05
C ASP A 135 -19.72 -15.62 7.89
N GLY A 136 -20.27 -14.39 7.93
CA GLY A 136 -19.72 -13.26 8.67
C GLY A 136 -18.57 -12.54 7.95
N TYR A 137 -18.33 -12.83 6.66
CA TYR A 137 -17.33 -12.16 5.82
C TYR A 137 -17.99 -11.43 4.65
N LEU A 138 -17.35 -10.36 4.24
CA LEU A 138 -17.64 -9.56 3.06
C LEU A 138 -16.55 -9.83 2.03
N LEU A 139 -16.92 -10.37 0.86
CA LEU A 139 -15.99 -10.80 -0.19
C LEU A 139 -16.20 -9.96 -1.45
N GLY A 140 -15.12 -9.65 -2.14
CA GLY A 140 -15.09 -8.88 -3.38
C GLY A 140 -13.81 -8.07 -3.48
N ARG A 141 -13.36 -7.76 -4.69
CA ARG A 141 -12.17 -6.95 -4.94
C ARG A 141 -12.38 -5.51 -4.42
N GLY A 142 -11.51 -5.04 -3.53
CA GLY A 142 -11.64 -3.75 -2.86
C GLY A 142 -12.36 -3.81 -1.50
N THR A 143 -12.74 -5.00 -1.01
CA THR A 143 -13.29 -5.14 0.35
C THR A 143 -12.24 -4.95 1.43
N SER A 144 -10.99 -5.33 1.15
CA SER A 144 -9.83 -5.17 2.02
C SER A 144 -9.01 -3.94 1.65
N ASP A 145 -8.93 -3.63 0.34
CA ASP A 145 -7.96 -2.73 -0.27
C ASP A 145 -8.60 -2.01 -1.48
N ASP A 146 -9.01 -0.76 -1.36
CA ASP A 146 -9.28 0.09 -0.17
C ASP A 146 -10.71 0.66 -0.22
N LYS A 147 -11.57 0.19 -1.18
CA LYS A 147 -12.93 0.71 -1.42
C LYS A 147 -13.83 0.65 -0.18
N ALA A 148 -13.84 -0.48 0.52
CA ALA A 148 -14.67 -0.60 1.71
C ALA A 148 -14.08 0.18 2.90
N PRO A 149 -12.76 0.19 3.17
CA PRO A 149 -12.16 1.01 4.21
C PRO A 149 -12.42 2.50 4.07
N ILE A 150 -12.20 3.08 2.88
CA ILE A 150 -12.45 4.52 2.68
C ILE A 150 -13.93 4.89 2.82
N LEU A 151 -14.85 4.02 2.37
CA LEU A 151 -16.28 4.21 2.62
C LEU A 151 -16.63 4.14 4.11
N LEU A 152 -16.00 3.25 4.85
CA LEU A 152 -16.20 3.15 6.29
C LEU A 152 -15.76 4.43 7.01
N ALA A 153 -14.62 5.01 6.60
CA ALA A 153 -14.13 6.28 7.12
C ALA A 153 -15.05 7.45 6.73
N LEU A 154 -15.61 7.46 5.51
CA LEU A 154 -16.64 8.42 5.08
C LEU A 154 -17.87 8.36 5.99
N HIS A 155 -18.38 7.17 6.32
CA HIS A 155 -19.49 7.00 7.22
C HIS A 155 -19.16 7.45 8.65
N ALA A 156 -17.93 7.26 9.11
CA ALA A 156 -17.47 7.76 10.41
C ALA A 156 -17.39 9.31 10.44
N ALA A 157 -16.98 9.95 9.35
CA ALA A 157 -17.04 11.40 9.20
C ALA A 157 -18.49 11.90 9.16
N LYS A 158 -19.39 11.20 8.44
CA LYS A 158 -20.83 11.48 8.40
C LYS A 158 -21.47 11.44 9.77
N PHE A 159 -21.09 10.50 10.63
CA PHE A 159 -21.56 10.46 12.02
C PHE A 159 -21.32 11.79 12.75
N TRP A 160 -20.15 12.41 12.58
CA TRP A 160 -19.82 13.69 13.21
C TRP A 160 -20.53 14.87 12.56
N MET A 161 -20.79 14.83 11.24
CA MET A 161 -21.64 15.82 10.58
C MET A 161 -23.06 15.78 11.12
N ASP A 162 -23.62 14.58 11.33
CA ASP A 162 -24.97 14.44 11.91
C ASP A 162 -25.03 14.94 13.34
N GLU A 163 -23.99 14.70 14.13
CA GLU A 163 -23.90 15.21 15.49
C GLU A 163 -23.83 16.74 15.50
N ALA A 164 -23.04 17.34 14.61
CA ALA A 164 -22.96 18.81 14.44
C ALA A 164 -24.32 19.40 14.03
N ALA A 165 -24.98 18.80 13.06
CA ALA A 165 -26.31 19.21 12.60
C ALA A 165 -27.37 19.11 13.72
N ARG A 166 -27.33 18.03 14.52
CA ARG A 166 -28.22 17.83 15.67
C ARG A 166 -28.00 18.91 16.74
N GLN A 167 -26.78 19.34 16.96
CA GLN A 167 -26.43 20.41 17.90
C GLN A 167 -26.65 21.81 17.31
N LYS A 168 -26.88 21.93 15.99
CA LYS A 168 -26.90 23.21 15.25
C LYS A 168 -25.58 24.01 15.44
N ALA A 169 -24.46 23.30 15.48
CA ALA A 169 -23.12 23.81 15.63
C ALA A 169 -22.28 23.45 14.42
N ALA A 170 -21.24 24.25 14.10
CA ALA A 170 -20.25 23.85 13.12
C ALA A 170 -19.32 22.77 13.70
N LEU A 171 -18.73 21.93 12.84
CA LEU A 171 -17.64 21.06 13.25
C LEU A 171 -16.45 21.91 13.73
N PRO A 172 -15.64 21.46 14.70
CA PRO A 172 -14.46 22.22 15.15
C PRO A 172 -13.42 22.45 14.05
N HIS A 173 -13.17 21.46 13.23
CA HIS A 173 -12.25 21.49 12.07
C HIS A 173 -12.95 21.04 10.80
N ASP A 174 -12.43 21.46 9.65
CA ASP A 174 -12.87 20.94 8.35
C ASP A 174 -12.51 19.45 8.25
N ILE A 175 -13.35 18.68 7.58
CA ILE A 175 -13.04 17.29 7.20
C ILE A 175 -13.01 17.21 5.68
N ARG A 176 -11.94 16.68 5.11
CA ARG A 176 -11.82 16.37 3.68
C ARG A 176 -11.58 14.89 3.49
N ILE A 177 -12.50 14.21 2.79
CA ILE A 177 -12.30 12.84 2.32
C ILE A 177 -11.75 12.92 0.90
N LEU A 178 -10.62 12.25 0.63
CA LEU A 178 -9.97 12.19 -0.67
C LEU A 178 -10.13 10.77 -1.24
N PHE A 179 -10.58 10.68 -2.49
CA PHE A 179 -10.74 9.44 -3.24
C PHE A 179 -9.71 9.39 -4.35
N GLY A 180 -8.57 8.75 -4.09
CA GLY A 180 -7.51 8.54 -5.08
C GLY A 180 -7.91 7.48 -6.12
N ALA A 181 -7.35 7.56 -7.31
CA ALA A 181 -7.72 6.68 -8.43
C ALA A 181 -6.50 6.02 -9.12
N SER A 182 -5.31 6.03 -8.48
CA SER A 182 -4.07 5.44 -9.00
C SER A 182 -3.08 5.07 -7.88
N GLU A 183 -3.55 4.53 -6.74
CA GLU A 183 -2.69 4.08 -5.64
C GLU A 183 -1.86 2.88 -6.05
N GLU A 184 -2.53 1.88 -6.61
CA GLU A 184 -2.00 0.56 -6.96
C GLU A 184 -0.89 0.58 -8.04
N THR A 185 -0.68 1.76 -8.65
CA THR A 185 0.27 1.90 -9.76
C THR A 185 1.27 3.04 -9.52
N THR A 186 0.89 4.28 -9.77
CA THR A 186 1.82 5.40 -9.82
C THR A 186 1.64 6.46 -8.74
N MET A 187 0.51 6.48 -8.03
CA MET A 187 0.10 7.54 -7.10
C MET A 187 0.17 8.95 -7.73
N SER A 188 0.02 9.03 -9.07
CA SER A 188 0.14 10.29 -9.83
C SER A 188 -1.04 11.23 -9.63
N ASP A 189 -2.15 10.72 -9.16
CA ASP A 189 -3.36 11.41 -8.74
C ASP A 189 -3.11 12.39 -7.58
N VAL A 190 -2.40 11.95 -6.54
CA VAL A 190 -1.99 12.83 -5.43
C VAL A 190 -1.00 13.90 -5.91
N ALA A 191 -0.07 13.56 -6.81
CA ALA A 191 0.81 14.55 -7.41
C ALA A 191 0.03 15.60 -8.24
N TYR A 192 -1.08 15.19 -8.87
CA TYR A 192 -1.98 16.09 -9.58
C TYR A 192 -2.77 16.99 -8.62
N TYR A 193 -3.28 16.45 -7.52
CA TYR A 193 -3.97 17.17 -6.46
C TYR A 193 -3.08 18.25 -5.83
N ARG A 194 -1.87 17.91 -5.40
CA ARG A 194 -0.93 18.82 -4.72
C ARG A 194 -0.42 19.99 -5.57
N LYS A 195 -0.60 19.94 -6.89
CA LYS A 195 -0.36 21.09 -7.77
C LYS A 195 -1.45 22.17 -7.68
N ARG A 196 -2.59 21.89 -7.06
CA ARG A 196 -3.79 22.72 -7.03
C ARG A 196 -4.27 23.08 -5.64
N PHE A 197 -3.96 22.23 -4.67
CA PHE A 197 -4.41 22.35 -3.30
C PHE A 197 -3.24 22.15 -2.35
N ASP A 198 -3.31 22.84 -1.21
CA ASP A 198 -2.42 22.59 -0.08
C ASP A 198 -2.73 21.24 0.59
N ASP A 199 -1.75 20.68 1.29
CA ASP A 199 -1.94 19.47 2.11
C ASP A 199 -2.92 19.78 3.26
N PRO A 200 -3.79 18.82 3.67
CA PRO A 200 -4.52 18.92 4.92
C PRO A 200 -3.57 19.16 6.10
N THR A 201 -4.05 19.82 7.15
CA THR A 201 -3.25 20.09 8.36
C THR A 201 -2.74 18.80 9.00
N PHE A 202 -3.58 17.78 9.02
CA PHE A 202 -3.21 16.40 9.36
C PHE A 202 -4.06 15.45 8.52
N LEU A 203 -3.50 14.28 8.18
CA LEU A 203 -4.17 13.29 7.34
C LEU A 203 -3.95 11.87 7.86
N PHE A 204 -4.93 10.99 7.71
CA PHE A 204 -4.69 9.56 7.79
C PHE A 204 -5.27 8.82 6.59
N THR A 205 -4.67 7.64 6.28
CA THR A 205 -5.23 6.73 5.29
C THR A 205 -5.73 5.45 5.98
N PRO A 206 -6.96 4.97 5.67
CA PRO A 206 -7.48 3.70 6.15
C PRO A 206 -7.01 2.50 5.33
N ASP A 207 -5.84 2.57 4.73
CA ASP A 207 -5.26 1.61 3.81
C ASP A 207 -4.06 0.90 4.43
N ALA A 208 -4.27 0.23 5.59
CA ALA A 208 -3.20 -0.44 6.32
C ALA A 208 -3.71 -1.34 7.46
N ASP A 209 -2.78 -1.77 8.30
CA ASP A 209 -3.09 -2.43 9.56
C ASP A 209 -3.30 -1.43 10.71
N PHE A 210 -4.11 -1.80 11.70
CA PHE A 210 -4.05 -1.22 13.03
C PHE A 210 -2.80 -1.73 13.79
N PRO A 211 -2.31 -1.03 14.86
CA PRO A 211 -2.91 0.16 15.47
C PRO A 211 -2.66 1.47 14.70
N LEU A 212 -1.46 1.76 14.21
CA LEU A 212 -1.10 2.96 13.47
C LEU A 212 0.30 2.85 12.90
N GLY A 213 0.44 3.04 11.59
CA GLY A 213 1.72 3.18 10.91
C GLY A 213 2.15 4.66 10.87
N TYR A 214 3.22 5.00 11.62
CA TYR A 214 3.74 6.38 11.66
C TYR A 214 4.91 6.62 10.71
N GLY A 215 5.31 5.61 9.95
CA GLY A 215 6.38 5.73 8.98
C GLY A 215 6.42 4.56 7.99
N GLU A 216 6.97 4.84 6.83
CA GLU A 216 7.13 3.91 5.72
C GLU A 216 8.56 3.95 5.22
N SER A 217 9.20 2.76 5.04
CA SER A 217 10.57 2.69 4.56
C SER A 217 10.69 3.22 3.14
N GLY A 218 11.90 3.63 2.75
CA GLY A 218 12.23 3.88 1.36
C GLY A 218 12.14 2.60 0.54
N CYS A 219 11.90 2.74 -0.76
CA CYS A 219 11.91 1.64 -1.71
C CYS A 219 12.69 2.04 -2.95
N CYS A 220 13.77 1.33 -3.25
CA CYS A 220 14.55 1.51 -4.46
C CYS A 220 14.53 0.22 -5.27
N VAL A 221 13.97 0.28 -6.47
CA VAL A 221 13.93 -0.85 -7.39
C VAL A 221 14.86 -0.59 -8.56
N GLY A 222 15.70 -1.57 -8.90
CA GLY A 222 16.59 -1.50 -10.05
C GLY A 222 16.76 -2.84 -10.75
N VAL A 223 17.51 -2.83 -11.83
CA VAL A 223 17.84 -4.03 -12.63
C VAL A 223 19.33 -4.10 -12.85
N LEU A 224 19.94 -5.22 -12.46
CA LEU A 224 21.28 -5.63 -12.89
C LEU A 224 21.19 -6.29 -14.26
N LYS A 225 22.13 -5.98 -15.15
CA LYS A 225 22.27 -6.57 -16.48
C LYS A 225 23.71 -7.02 -16.68
N SER A 226 23.91 -8.27 -17.08
CA SER A 226 25.24 -8.76 -17.46
C SER A 226 25.81 -7.98 -18.64
N ALA A 227 27.12 -8.09 -18.91
CA ALA A 227 27.64 -7.81 -20.23
C ALA A 227 26.95 -8.67 -21.30
N PRO A 228 26.97 -8.28 -22.58
CA PRO A 228 26.54 -9.18 -23.66
C PRO A 228 27.28 -10.50 -23.62
N ILE A 229 26.58 -11.61 -23.67
CA ILE A 229 27.13 -12.96 -23.59
C ILE A 229 27.25 -13.52 -25.01
N GLU A 230 28.46 -13.84 -25.42
CA GLU A 230 28.73 -14.51 -26.68
C GLU A 230 28.93 -16.01 -26.40
N ASP A 231 28.36 -16.89 -27.20
CA ASP A 231 28.46 -18.35 -27.08
C ASP A 231 28.16 -18.88 -25.66
N GLY A 232 27.05 -18.39 -25.05
CA GLY A 232 26.64 -18.75 -23.70
C GLY A 232 26.34 -20.24 -23.55
N SER A 233 26.67 -20.80 -22.40
CA SER A 233 26.30 -22.16 -22.01
C SER A 233 24.92 -22.21 -21.40
N ILE A 234 24.46 -21.13 -20.77
CA ILE A 234 23.10 -20.99 -20.19
C ILE A 234 22.14 -20.64 -21.33
N VAL A 235 21.33 -21.61 -21.74
CA VAL A 235 20.37 -21.48 -22.84
C VAL A 235 19.11 -20.77 -22.36
N GLU A 236 18.74 -20.99 -21.10
CA GLU A 236 17.61 -20.39 -20.43
C GLU A 236 17.89 -20.23 -18.95
N ILE A 237 17.54 -19.11 -18.38
CA ILE A 237 17.47 -18.89 -16.94
C ILE A 237 16.23 -18.07 -16.63
N ALA A 238 15.40 -18.53 -15.70
CA ALA A 238 14.22 -17.81 -15.27
C ALA A 238 13.88 -18.13 -13.82
N GLY A 239 13.34 -17.14 -13.12
CA GLY A 239 12.87 -17.30 -11.74
C GLY A 239 12.15 -16.07 -11.25
N GLY A 240 11.16 -16.31 -10.38
CA GLY A 240 10.31 -15.27 -9.82
C GLY A 240 9.30 -14.67 -10.81
N THR A 241 8.32 -13.96 -10.28
CA THR A 241 7.23 -13.33 -11.06
C THR A 241 7.04 -11.86 -10.73
N ALA A 242 7.57 -11.39 -9.60
CA ALA A 242 7.45 -10.02 -9.12
C ALA A 242 8.76 -9.54 -8.48
N ALA A 243 9.16 -8.29 -8.74
CA ALA A 243 10.39 -7.71 -8.21
C ALA A 243 10.36 -7.61 -6.67
N ASN A 244 9.19 -7.38 -6.10
CA ASN A 244 8.96 -7.21 -4.67
C ASN A 244 8.63 -8.49 -3.90
N ALA A 245 9.02 -9.66 -4.44
CA ALA A 245 8.81 -10.94 -3.78
C ALA A 245 10.06 -11.81 -3.79
N VAL A 246 10.32 -12.53 -2.70
CA VAL A 246 11.28 -13.63 -2.65
C VAL A 246 10.78 -14.74 -3.59
N PRO A 247 11.55 -15.15 -4.60
CA PRO A 247 11.10 -16.12 -5.59
C PRO A 247 11.04 -17.54 -5.03
N GLY A 248 9.86 -18.18 -5.14
CA GLY A 248 9.66 -19.57 -4.72
C GLY A 248 10.03 -20.61 -5.78
N LEU A 249 10.24 -20.21 -7.04
CA LEU A 249 10.60 -21.09 -8.15
C LEU A 249 11.66 -20.41 -9.01
N ALA A 250 12.65 -21.20 -9.44
CA ALA A 250 13.62 -20.79 -10.46
C ALA A 250 14.12 -22.00 -11.24
N HIS A 251 14.58 -21.78 -12.47
CA HIS A 251 15.21 -22.83 -13.27
C HIS A 251 16.27 -22.28 -14.21
N ALA A 252 17.15 -23.17 -14.65
CA ALA A 252 18.07 -22.92 -15.76
C ALA A 252 18.17 -24.14 -16.66
N VAL A 253 18.41 -23.89 -17.97
CA VAL A 253 18.80 -24.92 -18.94
C VAL A 253 20.21 -24.60 -19.38
N VAL A 254 21.13 -25.53 -19.17
CA VAL A 254 22.58 -25.33 -19.40
C VAL A 254 23.10 -26.37 -20.36
N ARG A 255 23.92 -25.95 -21.32
CA ARG A 255 24.68 -26.83 -22.22
C ARG A 255 25.92 -27.29 -21.53
N LEU A 256 26.12 -28.59 -21.39
CA LEU A 256 27.34 -29.16 -20.85
C LEU A 256 28.36 -29.42 -21.97
N PRO A 257 29.68 -29.35 -21.69
CA PRO A 257 30.73 -29.89 -22.56
C PRO A 257 30.48 -31.38 -22.85
N GLU A 258 30.96 -31.87 -24.01
CA GLU A 258 30.63 -33.21 -24.53
C GLU A 258 30.95 -34.35 -23.54
N ASP A 259 32.04 -34.20 -22.76
CA ASP A 259 32.50 -35.20 -21.78
C ASP A 259 32.18 -34.84 -20.31
N ALA A 260 31.38 -33.79 -20.08
CA ALA A 260 31.08 -33.35 -18.72
C ALA A 260 30.06 -34.26 -18.06
N ALA A 261 30.29 -34.60 -16.79
CA ALA A 261 29.31 -35.30 -15.98
C ALA A 261 28.11 -34.38 -15.66
N VAL A 262 26.91 -34.94 -15.68
CA VAL A 262 25.71 -34.24 -15.22
C VAL A 262 25.89 -33.91 -13.73
N PRO A 263 25.77 -32.62 -13.32
CA PRO A 263 25.91 -32.24 -11.93
C PRO A 263 24.83 -32.89 -11.06
N VAL A 264 25.18 -33.21 -9.81
CA VAL A 264 24.29 -33.85 -8.84
C VAL A 264 24.12 -32.95 -7.63
N SER A 265 22.93 -32.85 -7.10
CA SER A 265 22.68 -32.12 -5.85
C SER A 265 22.24 -33.08 -4.74
N SER A 266 22.70 -32.84 -3.53
CA SER A 266 22.15 -33.45 -2.31
C SER A 266 21.05 -32.58 -1.65
N ASP A 267 20.87 -31.35 -2.13
CA ASP A 267 19.81 -30.45 -1.64
C ASP A 267 18.47 -30.87 -2.25
N PRO A 268 17.48 -31.27 -1.44
CA PRO A 268 16.20 -31.74 -1.94
C PRO A 268 15.38 -30.67 -2.68
N ARG A 269 15.77 -29.40 -2.56
CA ARG A 269 15.16 -28.29 -3.29
C ARG A 269 15.61 -28.20 -4.75
N ILE A 270 16.71 -28.88 -5.12
CA ILE A 270 17.30 -28.83 -6.46
C ILE A 270 17.06 -30.14 -7.19
N ALA A 271 16.36 -30.09 -8.30
CA ALA A 271 16.17 -31.21 -9.23
C ALA A 271 17.02 -30.98 -10.50
N VAL A 272 17.87 -31.93 -10.85
CA VAL A 272 18.67 -31.91 -12.07
C VAL A 272 18.22 -33.04 -12.97
N SER A 273 17.90 -32.72 -14.23
CA SER A 273 17.42 -33.71 -15.22
C SER A 273 18.04 -33.46 -16.60
N PRO A 274 18.31 -34.51 -17.41
CA PRO A 274 18.68 -34.34 -18.81
C PRO A 274 17.55 -33.65 -19.59
N ALA A 275 17.93 -32.70 -20.48
CA ALA A 275 17.01 -31.98 -21.35
C ALA A 275 17.24 -32.26 -22.84
N GLY A 276 18.04 -33.34 -23.18
CA GLY A 276 18.39 -33.72 -24.54
C GLY A 276 19.57 -32.90 -25.10
N ASP A 277 20.21 -33.38 -26.15
CA ASP A 277 21.25 -32.68 -26.95
C ASP A 277 22.38 -32.02 -26.11
N GLY A 278 22.85 -32.70 -25.07
CA GLY A 278 23.89 -32.17 -24.17
C GLY A 278 23.39 -31.07 -23.23
N LEU A 279 22.06 -30.90 -23.10
CA LEU A 279 21.46 -29.95 -22.18
C LEU A 279 21.06 -30.62 -20.86
N VAL A 280 21.15 -29.87 -19.77
CA VAL A 280 20.62 -30.23 -18.46
C VAL A 280 19.68 -29.14 -17.99
N LYS A 281 18.54 -29.53 -17.42
CA LYS A 281 17.60 -28.65 -16.73
C LYS A 281 17.83 -28.75 -15.24
N ILE A 282 17.92 -27.60 -14.59
CA ILE A 282 18.05 -27.45 -13.14
C ILE A 282 16.79 -26.71 -12.69
N GLU A 283 15.99 -27.32 -11.82
CA GLU A 283 14.80 -26.71 -11.25
C GLU A 283 14.99 -26.57 -9.74
N VAL A 284 14.62 -25.42 -9.21
CA VAL A 284 14.78 -25.11 -7.79
C VAL A 284 13.47 -24.66 -7.18
N HIS A 285 13.12 -25.28 -6.06
CA HIS A 285 11.97 -24.92 -5.26
C HIS A 285 12.44 -24.25 -3.96
N GLY A 286 12.00 -23.03 -3.75
CA GLY A 286 12.19 -22.25 -2.54
C GLY A 286 10.85 -22.02 -1.83
N LYS A 287 10.75 -20.88 -1.12
CA LYS A 287 9.55 -20.44 -0.43
C LYS A 287 9.35 -18.96 -0.69
N SER A 288 8.21 -18.58 -1.25
CA SER A 288 7.88 -17.18 -1.49
C SER A 288 7.60 -16.42 -0.20
N ALA A 289 8.01 -15.14 -0.18
CA ALA A 289 7.68 -14.16 0.85
C ALA A 289 7.70 -12.76 0.24
N HIS A 290 7.14 -11.77 0.92
CA HIS A 290 7.23 -10.38 0.49
C HIS A 290 8.65 -9.82 0.68
N ALA A 291 9.13 -8.92 -0.19
CA ALA A 291 10.48 -8.35 -0.10
C ALA A 291 10.73 -7.53 1.17
N SER A 292 9.69 -7.09 1.86
CA SER A 292 9.78 -6.40 3.16
C SER A 292 10.11 -7.31 4.34
N THR A 293 9.83 -8.63 4.20
CA THR A 293 10.04 -9.66 5.22
C THR A 293 10.71 -10.89 4.61
N PRO A 294 11.89 -10.73 3.99
CA PRO A 294 12.54 -11.79 3.23
C PRO A 294 12.97 -12.98 4.08
N GLU A 295 13.11 -12.80 5.40
CA GLU A 295 13.42 -13.84 6.37
C GLU A 295 12.33 -14.92 6.49
N LEU A 296 11.12 -14.64 6.01
CA LEU A 296 10.01 -15.60 5.97
C LEU A 296 10.03 -16.50 4.73
N GLY A 297 10.92 -16.19 3.76
CA GLY A 297 11.08 -16.89 2.50
C GLY A 297 12.41 -17.62 2.34
N GLU A 298 12.53 -18.36 1.23
CA GLU A 298 13.78 -18.98 0.76
C GLU A 298 13.90 -18.74 -0.75
N SER A 299 14.90 -17.96 -1.17
CA SER A 299 15.05 -17.56 -2.58
C SER A 299 15.50 -18.72 -3.46
N ALA A 300 14.61 -19.20 -4.34
CA ALA A 300 14.97 -20.18 -5.35
C ALA A 300 16.04 -19.68 -6.31
N ILE A 301 16.07 -18.37 -6.62
CA ILE A 301 17.12 -17.76 -7.45
C ILE A 301 18.47 -17.83 -6.74
N ALA A 302 18.56 -17.49 -5.46
CA ALA A 302 19.81 -17.56 -4.70
C ALA A 302 20.38 -19.00 -4.67
N ILE A 303 19.49 -19.99 -4.45
CA ILE A 303 19.86 -21.40 -4.46
C ILE A 303 20.34 -21.84 -5.85
N LEU A 304 19.62 -21.46 -6.92
CA LEU A 304 19.99 -21.76 -8.30
C LEU A 304 21.35 -21.17 -8.66
N VAL A 305 21.55 -19.88 -8.39
CA VAL A 305 22.80 -19.16 -8.64
C VAL A 305 23.98 -19.80 -7.88
N GLY A 306 23.77 -20.14 -6.61
CA GLY A 306 24.76 -20.87 -5.80
C GLY A 306 25.16 -22.18 -6.47
N PHE A 307 24.19 -22.99 -6.87
CA PHE A 307 24.44 -24.27 -7.55
C PHE A 307 25.18 -24.12 -8.89
N LEU A 308 24.79 -23.12 -9.72
CA LEU A 308 25.47 -22.84 -10.99
C LEU A 308 26.95 -22.45 -10.77
N VAL A 309 27.22 -21.57 -9.80
CA VAL A 309 28.57 -21.12 -9.47
C VAL A 309 29.42 -22.26 -8.90
N GLU A 310 28.91 -23.04 -7.97
CA GLU A 310 29.62 -24.15 -7.32
C GLU A 310 30.02 -25.26 -8.30
N ASN A 311 29.19 -25.50 -9.33
CA ASN A 311 29.46 -26.50 -10.35
C ASN A 311 30.13 -25.95 -11.59
N GLY A 312 30.46 -24.64 -11.62
CA GLY A 312 31.12 -24.00 -12.77
C GLY A 312 30.25 -24.05 -14.05
N LEU A 313 28.95 -23.96 -13.92
CA LEU A 313 27.98 -24.04 -15.03
C LEU A 313 27.82 -22.65 -15.66
N GLY A 314 28.33 -22.51 -16.88
CA GLY A 314 28.34 -21.25 -17.62
C GLY A 314 29.68 -20.99 -18.29
N ASN A 315 29.73 -20.12 -19.29
CA ASN A 315 30.96 -19.59 -19.82
C ASN A 315 31.59 -18.52 -18.89
N ASP A 316 32.77 -17.99 -19.20
CA ASP A 316 33.46 -17.02 -18.35
C ASP A 316 32.62 -15.75 -18.08
N GLY A 317 31.87 -15.25 -19.06
CA GLY A 317 31.00 -14.08 -18.92
C GLY A 317 29.83 -14.35 -18.02
N GLU A 318 29.15 -15.49 -18.20
CA GLU A 318 28.05 -15.96 -17.37
C GLU A 318 28.47 -16.19 -15.92
N CYS A 319 29.58 -16.92 -15.73
CA CYS A 319 30.18 -17.18 -14.42
C CYS A 319 30.60 -15.90 -13.69
N THR A 320 31.03 -14.88 -14.41
CA THR A 320 31.40 -13.58 -13.83
C THR A 320 30.13 -12.88 -13.28
N PHE A 321 29.06 -12.85 -14.05
CA PHE A 321 27.79 -12.27 -13.58
C PHE A 321 27.17 -13.09 -12.45
N LEU A 322 27.15 -14.41 -12.55
CA LEU A 322 26.61 -15.28 -11.50
C LEU A 322 27.36 -15.14 -10.15
N LYS A 323 28.66 -14.79 -10.18
CA LYS A 323 29.39 -14.47 -8.93
C LYS A 323 28.90 -13.19 -8.29
N LEU A 324 28.62 -12.14 -9.09
CA LEU A 324 27.95 -10.93 -8.58
C LEU A 324 26.61 -11.27 -7.95
N GLU A 325 25.78 -12.05 -8.65
CA GLU A 325 24.46 -12.48 -8.16
C GLU A 325 24.57 -13.28 -6.86
N ARG A 326 25.53 -14.20 -6.77
CA ARG A 326 25.79 -14.96 -5.54
C ARG A 326 26.12 -14.03 -4.38
N ASP A 327 27.00 -13.06 -4.59
CA ASP A 327 27.40 -12.12 -3.54
C ASP A 327 26.23 -11.23 -3.12
N LEU A 328 25.42 -10.76 -4.08
CA LEU A 328 24.20 -9.99 -3.85
C LEU A 328 23.14 -10.78 -3.04
N LEU A 329 22.90 -12.03 -3.44
CA LEU A 329 21.81 -12.85 -2.91
C LEU A 329 22.24 -13.70 -1.69
N SER A 330 23.51 -13.60 -1.25
CA SER A 330 24.04 -14.36 -0.11
C SER A 330 23.38 -14.01 1.21
N VAL A 331 22.93 -12.78 1.34
CA VAL A 331 22.22 -12.20 2.50
C VAL A 331 21.15 -11.21 2.04
N THR A 332 20.17 -10.97 2.89
CA THR A 332 19.04 -10.10 2.54
C THR A 332 19.16 -8.69 3.11
N ASP A 333 20.25 -8.35 3.78
CA ASP A 333 20.49 -7.02 4.38
C ASP A 333 21.34 -6.09 3.51
N GLY A 334 21.72 -6.53 2.29
CA GLY A 334 22.54 -5.80 1.33
C GLY A 334 24.02 -5.74 1.66
N SER A 335 24.51 -6.40 2.74
CA SER A 335 25.92 -6.40 3.12
C SER A 335 26.80 -7.11 2.10
N GLY A 336 26.27 -8.10 1.36
CA GLY A 336 27.00 -8.81 0.29
C GLY A 336 27.49 -7.91 -0.84
N VAL A 337 26.86 -6.75 -1.05
CA VAL A 337 27.24 -5.74 -2.08
C VAL A 337 27.53 -4.36 -1.49
N GLY A 338 27.52 -4.22 -0.17
CA GLY A 338 27.92 -3.01 0.55
C GLY A 338 26.86 -1.89 0.53
N VAL A 339 25.57 -2.24 0.46
CA VAL A 339 24.45 -1.28 0.58
C VAL A 339 23.73 -1.36 1.92
N GLN A 340 24.25 -2.13 2.88
CA GLN A 340 23.66 -2.27 4.20
C GLN A 340 23.47 -0.91 4.90
N ALA A 341 22.33 -0.74 5.53
CA ALA A 341 21.98 0.42 6.36
C ALA A 341 20.98 -0.02 7.41
N SER A 342 20.89 0.70 8.53
CA SER A 342 19.92 0.42 9.58
C SER A 342 19.66 1.68 10.39
N ASP A 343 18.42 1.84 10.91
CA ASP A 343 18.06 2.83 11.91
C ASP A 343 17.22 2.21 13.03
N GLU A 344 16.86 3.02 14.03
CA GLU A 344 16.06 2.56 15.17
C GLU A 344 14.57 2.35 14.84
N HIS A 345 14.07 2.95 13.76
CA HIS A 345 12.68 2.86 13.34
C HIS A 345 12.43 1.66 12.43
N PHE A 346 13.13 1.60 11.29
CA PHE A 346 12.90 0.60 10.24
C PHE A 346 13.77 -0.66 10.40
N GLY A 347 14.78 -0.61 11.28
CA GLY A 347 15.75 -1.68 11.40
C GLY A 347 16.65 -1.79 10.15
N PRO A 348 17.14 -3.01 9.80
CA PRO A 348 18.05 -3.20 8.69
C PRO A 348 17.33 -3.04 7.33
N LEU A 349 18.07 -2.49 6.34
CA LEU A 349 17.70 -2.54 4.93
C LEU A 349 17.42 -3.98 4.52
N THR A 350 16.44 -4.18 3.62
CA THR A 350 16.25 -5.47 2.93
C THR A 350 16.58 -5.33 1.46
N ALA A 351 17.26 -6.34 0.88
CA ALA A 351 17.63 -6.43 -0.53
C ALA A 351 17.22 -7.79 -1.08
N VAL A 352 16.32 -7.79 -2.06
CA VAL A 352 15.75 -9.02 -2.63
C VAL A 352 15.90 -9.02 -4.15
N GLY A 353 16.50 -10.08 -4.69
CA GLY A 353 16.49 -10.40 -6.11
C GLY A 353 15.19 -11.11 -6.47
N GLY A 354 14.20 -10.36 -6.96
CA GLY A 354 12.84 -10.88 -7.15
C GLY A 354 12.65 -11.66 -8.45
N VAL A 355 13.24 -11.21 -9.55
CA VAL A 355 13.07 -11.82 -10.88
C VAL A 355 14.43 -11.92 -11.59
N ILE A 356 14.78 -13.13 -12.04
CA ILE A 356 15.91 -13.37 -12.94
C ILE A 356 15.40 -13.84 -14.31
N GLY A 357 16.07 -13.43 -15.37
CA GLY A 357 15.72 -13.84 -16.74
C GLY A 357 16.78 -13.45 -17.76
N MET A 358 16.45 -13.61 -19.03
CA MET A 358 17.27 -13.19 -20.16
C MET A 358 16.59 -12.09 -20.97
N GLU A 359 17.35 -11.05 -21.32
CA GLU A 359 16.96 -9.99 -22.24
C GLU A 359 17.94 -10.00 -23.42
N GLY A 360 17.54 -10.61 -24.54
CA GLY A 360 18.44 -10.90 -25.64
C GLY A 360 19.59 -11.84 -25.23
N ASN A 361 20.81 -11.38 -25.33
CA ASN A 361 22.01 -12.12 -24.91
C ASN A 361 22.58 -11.63 -23.55
N ARG A 362 21.73 -11.08 -22.69
CA ARG A 362 22.12 -10.63 -21.33
C ARG A 362 21.27 -11.33 -20.29
N ILE A 363 21.88 -11.73 -19.18
CA ILE A 363 21.15 -12.13 -17.98
C ILE A 363 20.75 -10.86 -17.23
N THR A 364 19.51 -10.82 -16.73
CA THR A 364 18.97 -9.69 -15.96
C THR A 364 18.46 -10.15 -14.62
N GLN A 365 18.63 -9.32 -13.59
CA GLN A 365 18.14 -9.55 -12.24
C GLN A 365 17.51 -8.27 -11.69
N THR A 366 16.26 -8.33 -11.26
CA THR A 366 15.66 -7.22 -10.51
C THR A 366 16.18 -7.20 -9.06
N LEU A 367 16.29 -6.02 -8.49
CA LEU A 367 16.65 -5.81 -7.09
C LEU A 367 15.65 -4.85 -6.46
N ASP A 368 14.94 -5.30 -5.43
CA ASP A 368 14.09 -4.47 -4.56
C ASP A 368 14.84 -4.25 -3.24
N CYS A 369 15.13 -2.99 -2.92
CA CYS A 369 15.71 -2.58 -1.64
C CYS A 369 14.68 -1.77 -0.85
N ARG A 370 14.37 -2.23 0.37
CA ARG A 370 13.62 -1.43 1.35
C ARG A 370 14.63 -0.82 2.32
N TYR A 371 14.70 0.50 2.39
CA TYR A 371 15.80 1.17 3.07
C TYR A 371 15.33 2.15 4.16
N PRO A 372 16.14 2.27 5.25
CA PRO A 372 15.87 3.15 6.37
C PRO A 372 16.25 4.61 6.06
N THR A 373 16.03 5.52 7.03
CA THR A 373 16.33 6.96 6.89
C THR A 373 17.84 7.28 6.85
N THR A 374 18.70 6.34 7.19
CA THR A 374 20.18 6.50 7.25
C THR A 374 20.87 6.34 5.90
N THR A 375 20.15 6.01 4.83
CA THR A 375 20.67 5.92 3.46
C THR A 375 19.70 6.54 2.46
N THR A 376 20.04 6.57 1.19
CA THR A 376 19.22 7.10 0.11
C THR A 376 19.27 6.18 -1.11
N ALA A 377 18.26 6.26 -1.99
CA ALA A 377 18.28 5.54 -3.26
C ALA A 377 19.48 5.91 -4.15
N ASP A 378 19.91 7.17 -4.12
CA ASP A 378 21.11 7.62 -4.82
C ASP A 378 22.37 6.93 -4.30
N ALA A 379 22.54 6.81 -2.98
CA ALA A 379 23.68 6.12 -2.37
C ALA A 379 23.69 4.63 -2.73
N ILE A 380 22.51 3.97 -2.66
CA ILE A 380 22.34 2.58 -3.07
C ILE A 380 22.67 2.43 -4.56
N THR A 381 22.15 3.30 -5.43
CA THR A 381 22.39 3.27 -6.88
C THR A 381 23.87 3.46 -7.22
N GLN A 382 24.55 4.41 -6.58
CA GLN A 382 25.99 4.64 -6.78
C GLN A 382 26.81 3.42 -6.38
N GLN A 383 26.51 2.83 -5.22
CA GLN A 383 27.22 1.63 -4.77
C GLN A 383 26.94 0.44 -5.68
N MET A 384 25.68 0.19 -6.06
CA MET A 384 25.32 -0.89 -6.98
C MET A 384 25.96 -0.72 -8.36
N THR A 385 26.00 0.51 -8.90
CA THR A 385 26.69 0.81 -10.16
C THR A 385 28.19 0.51 -10.07
N LYS A 386 28.82 0.90 -8.96
CA LYS A 386 30.23 0.63 -8.71
C LYS A 386 30.54 -0.88 -8.62
N VAL A 387 29.70 -1.62 -7.90
CA VAL A 387 29.86 -3.07 -7.74
C VAL A 387 29.61 -3.78 -9.07
N ALA A 388 28.53 -3.46 -9.78
CA ALA A 388 28.21 -4.05 -11.08
C ALA A 388 29.34 -3.86 -12.09
N ALA A 389 29.94 -2.68 -12.14
CA ALA A 389 31.05 -2.38 -13.04
C ALA A 389 32.29 -3.26 -12.78
N GLN A 390 32.55 -3.74 -11.56
CA GLN A 390 33.68 -4.65 -11.26
C GLN A 390 33.48 -6.03 -11.91
N PHE A 391 32.22 -6.39 -12.23
CA PHE A 391 31.88 -7.64 -12.91
C PHE A 391 31.51 -7.41 -14.39
N GLY A 392 31.77 -6.23 -14.95
CA GLY A 392 31.40 -5.89 -16.32
C GLY A 392 29.88 -5.77 -16.54
N ALA A 393 29.13 -5.65 -15.47
CA ALA A 393 27.65 -5.53 -15.49
C ALA A 393 27.21 -4.07 -15.36
N GLU A 394 25.93 -3.82 -15.62
CA GLU A 394 25.25 -2.55 -15.46
C GLU A 394 24.21 -2.65 -14.34
N TYR A 395 24.02 -1.57 -13.57
CA TYR A 395 22.86 -1.38 -12.70
C TYR A 395 22.02 -0.19 -13.19
N VAL A 396 20.72 -0.39 -13.37
CA VAL A 396 19.77 0.63 -13.84
C VAL A 396 18.68 0.81 -12.80
N ALA A 397 18.69 1.93 -12.09
CA ALA A 397 17.60 2.30 -11.17
C ALA A 397 16.31 2.54 -11.96
N LYS A 398 15.18 2.08 -11.43
CA LYS A 398 13.84 2.15 -12.05
C LYS A 398 12.85 2.97 -11.23
N GLN A 399 12.89 2.84 -9.92
CA GLN A 399 11.95 3.46 -9.00
C GLN A 399 12.65 3.84 -7.71
N ASP A 400 12.25 4.99 -7.16
CA ASP A 400 12.61 5.44 -5.82
C ASP A 400 11.39 5.99 -5.11
N LYS A 401 11.16 5.51 -3.89
CA LYS A 401 10.19 6.06 -2.94
C LYS A 401 10.97 6.42 -1.67
N VAL A 402 11.07 7.71 -1.36
CA VAL A 402 11.82 8.23 -0.20
C VAL A 402 11.19 7.73 1.11
N PRO A 403 11.97 7.40 2.16
CA PRO A 403 11.41 7.09 3.48
C PRO A 403 10.57 8.23 4.01
N PHE A 404 9.47 7.89 4.66
CA PHE A 404 8.58 8.82 5.33
C PHE A 404 8.49 8.47 6.82
N LEU A 405 8.51 9.49 7.68
CA LEU A 405 8.45 9.28 9.13
C LEU A 405 7.72 10.46 9.79
N MET A 406 6.63 10.16 10.49
CA MET A 406 5.89 11.10 11.33
C MET A 406 6.39 10.99 12.78
N ASN A 407 6.27 12.07 13.57
CA ASN A 407 6.56 12.01 14.99
C ASN A 407 5.51 11.13 15.72
N PRO A 408 5.90 9.98 16.29
CA PRO A 408 4.97 9.08 16.97
C PRO A 408 4.39 9.65 18.28
N GLU A 409 4.99 10.71 18.82
CA GLU A 409 4.53 11.39 20.05
C GLU A 409 3.66 12.62 19.77
N SER A 410 3.31 12.88 18.49
CA SER A 410 2.47 14.03 18.15
C SER A 410 1.07 13.90 18.76
N PRO A 411 0.39 15.03 19.07
CA PRO A 411 -0.97 15.01 19.59
C PRO A 411 -1.95 14.23 18.71
N ALA A 412 -1.82 14.36 17.38
CA ALA A 412 -2.68 13.65 16.42
C ALA A 412 -2.46 12.13 16.47
N VAL A 413 -1.20 11.66 16.51
CA VAL A 413 -0.89 10.23 16.68
C VAL A 413 -1.44 9.71 18.01
N SER A 414 -1.25 10.45 19.10
CA SER A 414 -1.77 10.10 20.43
C SER A 414 -3.30 10.00 20.43
N ALA A 415 -4.00 10.90 19.73
CA ALA A 415 -5.46 10.90 19.60
C ALA A 415 -5.98 9.63 18.88
N LEU A 416 -5.33 9.25 17.78
CA LEU A 416 -5.64 8.02 17.02
C LEU A 416 -5.37 6.76 17.85
N MET A 417 -4.17 6.68 18.48
CA MET A 417 -3.81 5.54 19.35
C MET A 417 -4.75 5.38 20.54
N THR A 418 -5.18 6.50 21.13
CA THR A 418 -6.19 6.49 22.20
C THR A 418 -7.51 5.89 21.74
N ALA A 419 -7.97 6.23 20.53
CA ALA A 419 -9.19 5.67 19.96
C ALA A 419 -9.08 4.16 19.76
N TYR A 420 -7.99 3.69 19.18
CA TYR A 420 -7.73 2.25 18.98
C TYR A 420 -7.67 1.50 20.32
N ASN A 421 -6.86 1.98 21.25
CA ASN A 421 -6.67 1.32 22.55
C ASN A 421 -7.96 1.26 23.38
N ASN A 422 -8.81 2.30 23.31
CA ASN A 422 -10.09 2.32 24.00
C ASN A 422 -11.09 1.30 23.44
N VAL A 423 -11.11 1.09 22.12
CA VAL A 423 -12.02 0.11 21.48
C VAL A 423 -11.52 -1.32 21.67
N THR A 424 -10.21 -1.53 21.64
CA THR A 424 -9.62 -2.88 21.70
C THR A 424 -9.32 -3.34 23.13
N GLY A 425 -9.25 -2.40 24.09
CA GLY A 425 -8.79 -2.69 25.45
C GLY A 425 -7.29 -2.99 25.56
N GLN A 426 -6.51 -2.67 24.51
CA GLN A 426 -5.07 -2.90 24.44
C GLN A 426 -4.27 -1.67 24.88
N ASP A 427 -2.97 -1.86 25.13
CA ASP A 427 -1.95 -0.80 25.23
C ASP A 427 -0.97 -0.96 24.06
N ALA A 428 -1.50 -0.90 22.85
CA ALA A 428 -0.73 -1.04 21.63
C ALA A 428 0.12 0.21 21.38
N LYS A 429 1.21 0.03 20.61
CA LYS A 429 2.11 1.11 20.21
C LYS A 429 2.07 1.30 18.68
N PRO A 430 2.31 2.52 18.18
CA PRO A 430 2.41 2.74 16.75
C PRO A 430 3.63 2.00 16.18
N PHE A 431 3.59 1.66 14.91
CA PHE A 431 4.64 0.91 14.22
C PHE A 431 5.09 1.61 12.94
N VAL A 432 6.16 1.13 12.33
CA VAL A 432 6.58 1.50 10.98
C VAL A 432 6.43 0.33 10.03
N MET A 433 6.18 0.60 8.76
CA MET A 433 5.98 -0.43 7.75
C MET A 433 7.02 -0.33 6.62
N LYS A 434 7.33 -1.46 6.01
CA LYS A 434 8.19 -1.54 4.82
C LYS A 434 7.39 -1.50 3.52
N GLY A 435 6.06 -1.42 3.60
CA GLY A 435 5.13 -1.11 2.52
C GLY A 435 5.05 0.39 2.25
N GLY A 436 4.05 0.81 1.50
CA GLY A 436 3.80 2.22 1.25
C GLY A 436 2.36 2.46 0.88
N THR A 437 1.82 3.57 1.36
CA THR A 437 0.47 4.05 1.11
C THR A 437 0.51 5.50 0.64
N TYR A 438 -0.64 6.12 0.41
CA TYR A 438 -0.72 7.56 0.15
C TYR A 438 -0.13 8.42 1.29
N ALA A 439 -0.04 7.94 2.53
CA ALA A 439 0.46 8.73 3.66
C ALA A 439 1.84 9.34 3.39
N ARG A 440 2.74 8.62 2.71
CA ARG A 440 4.09 9.10 2.37
C ARG A 440 4.13 10.33 1.47
N LEU A 441 3.03 10.63 0.80
CA LEU A 441 2.94 11.77 -0.13
C LEU A 441 2.51 13.07 0.54
N PHE A 442 2.17 13.04 1.83
CA PHE A 442 1.72 14.19 2.59
C PHE A 442 2.68 14.49 3.75
N SER A 443 2.76 15.77 4.12
CA SER A 443 3.74 16.23 5.13
C SER A 443 3.41 15.77 6.54
N HIS A 444 2.11 15.69 6.89
CA HIS A 444 1.61 15.30 8.21
C HIS A 444 0.56 14.22 8.06
N ALA A 445 1.01 12.98 7.85
CA ALA A 445 0.13 11.87 7.58
C ALA A 445 0.55 10.59 8.31
N VAL A 446 -0.38 9.66 8.46
CA VAL A 446 -0.17 8.32 9.02
C VAL A 446 -1.08 7.32 8.31
N SER A 447 -0.76 6.03 8.39
CA SER A 447 -1.69 4.96 8.05
C SER A 447 -2.40 4.44 9.31
N PHE A 448 -3.73 4.14 9.22
CA PHE A 448 -4.53 3.83 10.39
C PHE A 448 -5.67 2.86 10.06
N GLY A 449 -5.43 1.56 10.17
CA GLY A 449 -6.39 0.48 9.93
C GLY A 449 -6.87 0.36 8.47
N PRO A 450 -7.92 -0.46 8.23
CA PRO A 450 -8.84 -1.08 9.19
C PRO A 450 -8.47 -2.50 9.64
N GLN A 451 -7.39 -3.11 9.14
CA GLN A 451 -7.05 -4.49 9.45
C GLN A 451 -6.59 -4.65 10.91
N PHE A 452 -7.20 -5.60 11.62
CA PHE A 452 -6.78 -5.90 12.99
C PHE A 452 -5.77 -7.05 12.99
N PRO A 453 -4.65 -6.95 13.75
CA PRO A 453 -3.65 -8.03 13.84
C PRO A 453 -4.20 -9.35 14.41
N ASP A 454 -5.29 -9.29 15.18
CA ASP A 454 -5.97 -10.42 15.79
C ASP A 454 -7.11 -11.00 14.93
N ASP A 455 -7.38 -10.46 13.75
CA ASP A 455 -8.42 -10.94 12.84
C ASP A 455 -7.89 -12.09 11.95
N VAL A 456 -8.10 -13.32 12.42
CA VAL A 456 -7.66 -14.53 11.71
C VAL A 456 -8.71 -14.94 10.70
N LYS A 457 -8.40 -14.79 9.41
CA LYS A 457 -9.28 -15.18 8.31
C LYS A 457 -9.27 -16.71 8.09
N PRO A 458 -10.42 -17.36 7.82
CA PRO A 458 -10.45 -18.74 7.38
C PRO A 458 -9.82 -18.91 6.00
N ALA A 459 -9.33 -20.11 5.67
CA ALA A 459 -8.56 -20.38 4.46
C ALA A 459 -9.31 -20.13 3.13
N TRP A 460 -10.63 -19.99 3.17
CA TRP A 460 -11.45 -19.67 2.00
C TRP A 460 -11.69 -18.15 1.80
N VAL A 461 -11.17 -17.31 2.70
CA VAL A 461 -11.16 -15.84 2.56
C VAL A 461 -9.76 -15.42 2.17
N GLY A 462 -9.64 -14.82 0.99
CA GLY A 462 -8.37 -14.34 0.46
C GLY A 462 -7.91 -13.03 1.11
N GLY A 463 -6.61 -12.77 0.97
CA GLY A 463 -6.01 -11.48 1.33
C GLY A 463 -6.14 -10.45 0.19
N MET A 464 -5.70 -9.22 0.48
CA MET A 464 -5.56 -8.17 -0.54
C MET A 464 -4.76 -8.69 -1.74
N HIS A 465 -5.09 -8.22 -2.94
CA HIS A 465 -4.53 -8.61 -4.24
C HIS A 465 -4.75 -10.09 -4.64
N GLY A 466 -5.28 -10.93 -3.73
CA GLY A 466 -5.57 -12.34 -4.00
C GLY A 466 -6.98 -12.60 -4.53
N PRO A 467 -7.27 -13.84 -5.00
CA PRO A 467 -8.63 -14.26 -5.26
C PRO A 467 -9.42 -14.41 -3.95
N ASP A 468 -10.74 -14.25 -4.03
CA ASP A 468 -11.65 -14.30 -2.88
C ASP A 468 -11.29 -13.32 -1.76
N GLU A 469 -10.72 -12.16 -2.14
CA GLU A 469 -10.42 -11.08 -1.22
C GLU A 469 -11.62 -10.80 -0.32
N GLY A 470 -11.38 -10.67 0.98
CA GLY A 470 -12.47 -10.46 1.92
C GLY A 470 -12.03 -9.97 3.29
N VAL A 471 -12.99 -9.43 4.03
CA VAL A 471 -12.81 -8.91 5.39
C VAL A 471 -13.90 -9.45 6.30
N SER A 472 -13.60 -9.52 7.60
CA SER A 472 -14.60 -9.83 8.63
C SER A 472 -15.61 -8.69 8.73
N GLU A 473 -16.90 -9.00 8.65
CA GLU A 473 -17.96 -7.99 8.81
C GLU A 473 -17.94 -7.38 10.22
N GLU A 474 -17.71 -8.19 11.25
CA GLU A 474 -17.55 -7.66 12.61
C GLU A 474 -16.25 -6.88 12.78
N GLY A 475 -15.17 -7.28 12.10
CA GLY A 475 -13.93 -6.51 12.02
C GLY A 475 -14.19 -5.10 11.45
N MET A 476 -14.98 -4.99 10.38
CA MET A 476 -15.34 -3.68 9.80
C MET A 476 -16.21 -2.85 10.74
N LYS A 477 -17.17 -3.44 11.47
CA LYS A 477 -17.92 -2.73 12.50
C LYS A 477 -17.03 -2.27 13.66
N ARG A 478 -16.07 -3.10 14.05
CA ARG A 478 -15.07 -2.74 15.06
C ARG A 478 -14.18 -1.58 14.57
N ALA A 479 -13.77 -1.58 13.30
CA ALA A 479 -13.03 -0.48 12.68
C ALA A 479 -13.87 0.81 12.61
N PHE A 480 -15.15 0.73 12.32
CA PHE A 480 -16.04 1.89 12.38
C PHE A 480 -16.05 2.54 13.77
N ARG A 481 -16.13 1.73 14.84
CA ARG A 481 -16.07 2.21 16.23
C ARG A 481 -14.74 2.94 16.50
N VAL A 482 -13.65 2.42 15.95
CA VAL A 482 -12.32 3.08 16.06
C VAL A 482 -12.33 4.41 15.28
N TYR A 483 -12.80 4.43 14.03
CA TYR A 483 -12.79 5.63 13.19
C TYR A 483 -13.66 6.76 13.74
N VAL A 484 -14.86 6.45 14.25
CA VAL A 484 -15.70 7.48 14.88
C VAL A 484 -14.98 8.10 16.07
N ARG A 485 -14.37 7.29 16.95
CA ARG A 485 -13.63 7.80 18.10
C ARG A 485 -12.36 8.56 17.68
N ALA A 486 -11.66 8.07 16.66
CA ALA A 486 -10.44 8.68 16.13
C ALA A 486 -10.73 10.07 15.55
N ILE A 487 -11.74 10.19 14.70
CA ILE A 487 -12.16 11.48 14.13
C ILE A 487 -12.61 12.41 15.25
N GLY A 488 -13.39 11.94 16.21
CA GLY A 488 -13.81 12.74 17.36
C GLY A 488 -12.66 13.25 18.20
N ASN A 489 -11.67 12.41 18.49
CA ASN A 489 -10.46 12.80 19.23
C ASN A 489 -9.63 13.83 18.46
N LEU A 490 -9.49 13.69 17.13
CA LEU A 490 -8.80 14.67 16.28
C LEU A 490 -9.56 16.01 16.25
N LEU A 491 -10.89 15.97 16.08
CA LEU A 491 -11.71 17.18 16.10
C LEU A 491 -11.68 17.92 17.46
N ALA A 492 -11.35 17.21 18.54
CA ALA A 492 -11.23 17.79 19.88
C ALA A 492 -9.87 18.46 20.18
N LEU A 493 -8.86 18.28 19.32
CA LEU A 493 -7.56 18.94 19.45
C LEU A 493 -7.70 20.45 19.20
N GLU A 494 -6.91 21.27 19.90
CA GLU A 494 -6.81 22.70 19.60
C GLU A 494 -6.08 22.95 18.27
N SER A 495 -5.12 22.07 17.93
CA SER A 495 -4.40 22.07 16.68
C SER A 495 -4.22 20.64 16.17
N LEU A 496 -4.41 20.46 14.86
CA LEU A 496 -4.14 19.22 14.15
C LEU A 496 -2.66 19.06 13.74
N ALA A 497 -1.87 20.15 13.82
CA ALA A 497 -0.45 20.20 13.44
C ALA A 497 0.47 19.70 14.57
#